data_fe8a0557c674605810a32e5d98985f73
#
_entry.id   fe8a0557c674605810a32e5d98985f73
#
_cell.length_a   1.000
_cell.length_b   1.000
_cell.length_c   1.000
_cell.angle_alpha   90.00
_cell.angle_beta   90.00
_cell.angle_gamma   90.00
#
_symmetry.space_group_name_H-M   'P 1'
#
loop_
_entity.id
_entity.type
_entity.pdbx_description
1 polymer ?
#
loop_
_entity_poly.entity_id
_entity_poly.type
_entity_poly.pdbx_seq_one_letter_code
_entity_poly.pdbx_strand_id
1 'polypeptide(L)'
;MTAQLRRLPLAALILAFATTADAVELNPAAVAYTPADQIKWNPPSAAGSQNAVMVGDPNKPGIYVVLNKWLKGNHFSRPHFHPNDRYIAVLQGTWWVGTGPKFDPANTTPMPAGSFVTHIGKQVHWDGAKDEDTILLIMGEGPATSTAAEEK
;
A
#
# COMPACT_ATOMS: atom_id res chain seq x y z
N MET A 1 -64.86 3.77 -32.93
CA MET A 1 -64.46 3.38 -31.55
C MET A 1 -63.31 2.42 -31.64
N THR A 2 -62.07 2.91 -31.45
CA THR A 2 -60.83 2.14 -31.52
C THR A 2 -60.31 1.89 -30.11
N ALA A 3 -60.33 0.64 -29.67
CA ALA A 3 -59.83 0.23 -28.36
C ALA A 3 -58.28 0.16 -28.38
N GLN A 4 -57.61 0.99 -27.58
CA GLN A 4 -56.18 0.92 -27.36
C GLN A 4 -55.88 -0.14 -26.29
N LEU A 5 -55.23 -1.25 -26.69
CA LEU A 5 -54.65 -2.22 -25.75
C LEU A 5 -53.39 -1.62 -25.08
N ARG A 6 -53.48 -1.38 -23.77
CA ARG A 6 -52.32 -1.02 -22.92
C ARG A 6 -51.47 -2.28 -22.70
N ARG A 7 -50.24 -2.28 -23.21
CA ARG A 7 -49.24 -3.31 -22.90
C ARG A 7 -48.62 -2.99 -21.54
N LEU A 8 -48.80 -3.88 -20.55
CA LEU A 8 -48.10 -3.83 -19.27
C LEU A 8 -46.66 -4.35 -19.47
N PRO A 9 -45.64 -3.69 -18.91
CA PRO A 9 -44.29 -4.19 -18.97
C PRO A 9 -44.13 -5.39 -18.02
N LEU A 10 -43.62 -6.51 -18.55
CA LEU A 10 -43.23 -7.70 -17.78
C LEU A 10 -41.93 -7.38 -17.10
N ALA A 11 -41.93 -7.09 -15.79
CA ALA A 11 -40.73 -6.92 -15.00
C ALA A 11 -40.13 -8.31 -14.74
N ALA A 12 -39.01 -8.64 -15.38
CA ALA A 12 -38.26 -9.84 -15.10
C ALA A 12 -37.52 -9.67 -13.77
N LEU A 13 -37.96 -10.41 -12.76
CA LEU A 13 -37.26 -10.50 -11.46
C LEU A 13 -36.03 -11.41 -11.63
N ILE A 14 -34.84 -10.81 -11.73
CA ILE A 14 -33.56 -11.56 -11.74
C ILE A 14 -33.26 -11.93 -10.28
N LEU A 15 -33.48 -13.19 -9.93
CA LEU A 15 -33.05 -13.76 -8.66
C LEU A 15 -31.54 -14.05 -8.76
N ALA A 16 -30.70 -13.20 -8.20
CA ALA A 16 -29.28 -13.46 -8.05
C ALA A 16 -29.09 -14.51 -6.92
N PHE A 17 -28.78 -15.75 -7.27
CA PHE A 17 -28.30 -16.73 -6.31
C PHE A 17 -26.86 -16.39 -5.96
N ALA A 18 -26.63 -15.85 -4.77
CA ALA A 18 -25.30 -15.77 -4.17
C ALA A 18 -24.89 -17.20 -3.76
N THR A 19 -24.05 -17.85 -4.55
CA THR A 19 -23.37 -19.08 -4.12
C THR A 19 -22.34 -18.69 -3.07
N THR A 20 -22.59 -18.96 -1.80
CA THR A 20 -21.55 -18.94 -0.76
C THR A 20 -20.64 -20.12 -1.04
N ALA A 21 -19.44 -19.85 -1.57
CA ALA A 21 -18.40 -20.87 -1.58
C ALA A 21 -18.00 -21.12 -0.12
N ASP A 22 -18.22 -22.33 0.39
CA ASP A 22 -17.70 -22.73 1.69
C ASP A 22 -16.18 -22.68 1.62
N ALA A 23 -15.56 -21.77 2.37
CA ALA A 23 -14.12 -21.70 2.45
C ALA A 23 -13.58 -22.93 3.17
N VAL A 24 -12.69 -23.67 2.51
CA VAL A 24 -11.99 -24.79 3.14
C VAL A 24 -11.05 -24.23 4.19
N GLU A 25 -11.13 -24.74 5.42
CA GLU A 25 -10.22 -24.35 6.49
C GLU A 25 -8.79 -24.80 6.16
N LEU A 26 -7.85 -23.83 6.20
CA LEU A 26 -6.44 -24.11 5.92
C LEU A 26 -5.80 -24.80 7.15
N ASN A 27 -4.93 -25.80 6.87
CA ASN A 27 -4.13 -26.42 7.93
C ASN A 27 -3.12 -25.39 8.48
N PRO A 28 -3.22 -24.94 9.75
CA PRO A 28 -2.35 -23.92 10.31
C PRO A 28 -0.89 -24.35 10.47
N ALA A 29 -0.62 -25.66 10.42
CA ALA A 29 0.76 -26.18 10.42
C ALA A 29 1.44 -26.03 9.04
N ALA A 30 0.67 -25.84 7.99
CA ALA A 30 1.19 -25.71 6.62
C ALA A 30 1.13 -24.28 6.10
N VAL A 31 0.11 -23.49 6.50
CA VAL A 31 -0.15 -22.14 5.98
C VAL A 31 -0.56 -21.21 7.13
N ALA A 32 0.22 -20.16 7.35
CA ALA A 32 -0.17 -19.03 8.19
C ALA A 32 -0.58 -17.87 7.27
N TYR A 33 -1.71 -17.21 7.59
CA TYR A 33 -2.19 -16.07 6.82
C TYR A 33 -2.81 -15.02 7.72
N THR A 34 -2.81 -13.77 7.26
CA THR A 34 -3.48 -12.65 7.92
C THR A 34 -4.46 -12.03 6.92
N PRO A 35 -5.77 -12.17 7.10
CA PRO A 35 -6.75 -11.48 6.27
C PRO A 35 -6.57 -9.97 6.30
N ALA A 36 -6.94 -9.30 5.21
CA ALA A 36 -6.71 -7.86 5.06
C ALA A 36 -7.38 -7.00 6.16
N ASP A 37 -8.54 -7.41 6.65
CA ASP A 37 -9.29 -6.76 7.73
C ASP A 37 -8.70 -7.03 9.13
N GLN A 38 -7.76 -7.97 9.24
CA GLN A 38 -7.06 -8.32 10.48
C GLN A 38 -5.65 -7.71 10.55
N ILE A 39 -5.19 -7.01 9.52
CA ILE A 39 -3.90 -6.31 9.53
C ILE A 39 -3.92 -5.21 10.59
N LYS A 40 -2.98 -5.29 11.53
CA LYS A 40 -2.86 -4.34 12.65
C LYS A 40 -1.94 -3.19 12.26
N TRP A 41 -2.55 -2.13 11.77
CA TRP A 41 -1.85 -0.91 11.44
C TRP A 41 -1.48 -0.11 12.69
N ASN A 42 -0.24 0.38 12.76
CA ASN A 42 0.13 1.39 13.74
C ASN A 42 -0.64 2.70 13.49
N PRO A 43 -0.81 3.56 14.50
CA PRO A 43 -1.35 4.89 14.29
C PRO A 43 -0.58 5.66 13.22
N PRO A 44 -1.23 6.59 12.49
CA PRO A 44 -0.55 7.42 11.50
C PRO A 44 0.60 8.23 12.13
N SER A 45 1.73 8.27 11.45
CA SER A 45 2.83 9.18 11.78
C SER A 45 2.47 10.64 11.44
N ALA A 46 3.26 11.59 11.91
CA ALA A 46 3.10 13.00 11.56
C ALA A 46 3.25 13.26 10.04
N ALA A 47 3.96 12.38 9.33
CA ALA A 47 4.11 12.43 7.86
C ALA A 47 2.93 11.77 7.11
N GLY A 48 1.93 11.24 7.81
CA GLY A 48 0.76 10.61 7.21
C GLY A 48 0.99 9.16 6.74
N SER A 49 1.98 8.47 7.28
CA SER A 49 2.21 7.04 6.99
C SER A 49 1.81 6.14 8.16
N GLN A 50 1.40 4.92 7.84
CA GLN A 50 1.11 3.85 8.80
C GLN A 50 1.90 2.61 8.40
N ASN A 51 2.35 1.82 9.39
CA ASN A 51 3.05 0.56 9.16
C ASN A 51 2.35 -0.59 9.87
N ALA A 52 2.46 -1.78 9.26
CA ALA A 52 2.13 -3.05 9.89
C ALA A 52 3.28 -4.04 9.64
N VAL A 53 3.86 -4.59 10.70
CA VAL A 53 4.93 -5.58 10.58
C VAL A 53 4.29 -6.93 10.29
N MET A 54 4.70 -7.55 9.17
CA MET A 54 4.20 -8.85 8.71
C MET A 54 5.18 -9.98 9.02
N VAL A 55 6.49 -9.73 8.92
CA VAL A 55 7.55 -10.71 9.20
C VAL A 55 8.74 -9.99 9.83
N GLY A 56 9.38 -10.63 10.80
CA GLY A 56 10.60 -10.15 11.44
C GLY A 56 10.42 -8.92 12.32
N ASP A 57 11.51 -8.18 12.51
CA ASP A 57 11.53 -6.93 13.27
C ASP A 57 12.41 -5.91 12.51
N PRO A 58 11.83 -4.84 11.93
CA PRO A 58 12.61 -3.87 11.17
C PRO A 58 13.66 -3.11 12.00
N ASN A 59 13.63 -3.22 13.32
CA ASN A 59 14.61 -2.55 14.19
C ASN A 59 15.81 -3.45 14.54
N LYS A 60 15.82 -4.72 14.10
CA LYS A 60 16.87 -5.70 14.40
C LYS A 60 17.53 -6.23 13.12
N PRO A 61 18.74 -6.79 13.21
CA PRO A 61 19.33 -7.53 12.10
C PRO A 61 18.44 -8.69 11.64
N GLY A 62 18.41 -8.95 10.34
CA GLY A 62 17.65 -10.00 9.69
C GLY A 62 16.58 -9.47 8.76
N ILE A 63 15.93 -10.38 8.04
CA ILE A 63 14.89 -10.04 7.07
C ILE A 63 13.64 -9.55 7.79
N TYR A 64 13.09 -8.46 7.27
CA TYR A 64 11.77 -7.96 7.67
C TYR A 64 10.86 -7.79 6.44
N VAL A 65 9.56 -7.91 6.67
CA VAL A 65 8.51 -7.52 5.72
C VAL A 65 7.50 -6.65 6.45
N VAL A 66 7.23 -5.48 5.90
CA VAL A 66 6.22 -4.55 6.42
C VAL A 66 5.27 -4.14 5.31
N LEU A 67 4.02 -3.90 5.67
CA LEU A 67 3.12 -3.09 4.86
C LEU A 67 3.25 -1.64 5.31
N ASN A 68 3.36 -0.75 4.34
CA ASN A 68 3.34 0.69 4.57
C ASN A 68 2.14 1.29 3.82
N LYS A 69 1.37 2.11 4.52
CA LYS A 69 0.28 2.87 3.93
C LYS A 69 0.60 4.35 4.01
N TRP A 70 0.59 5.03 2.88
CA TRP A 70 0.55 6.49 2.82
C TRP A 70 -0.89 6.93 2.67
N LEU A 71 -1.33 7.83 3.53
CA LEU A 71 -2.66 8.43 3.45
C LEU A 71 -2.68 9.49 2.34
N LYS A 72 -3.79 9.63 1.64
CA LYS A 72 -4.02 10.73 0.70
C LYS A 72 -3.91 12.09 1.37
N GLY A 73 -3.60 13.13 0.60
CA GLY A 73 -3.53 14.51 1.10
C GLY A 73 -2.15 15.15 0.97
N ASN A 74 -1.36 14.74 -0.01
CA ASN A 74 0.01 15.23 -0.22
C ASN A 74 0.94 14.97 0.98
N HIS A 75 0.80 13.78 1.55
CA HIS A 75 1.66 13.32 2.63
C HIS A 75 2.94 12.71 2.06
N PHE A 76 4.08 13.22 2.48
CA PHE A 76 5.41 12.79 2.03
C PHE A 76 6.40 12.67 3.18
N SER A 77 7.32 11.69 3.07
CA SER A 77 8.56 11.73 3.85
C SER A 77 9.43 12.91 3.42
N ARG A 78 10.30 13.36 4.31
CA ARG A 78 11.36 14.32 3.94
C ARG A 78 12.55 13.54 3.37
N PRO A 79 13.45 14.19 2.58
CA PRO A 79 14.66 13.55 2.06
C PRO A 79 15.44 12.82 3.13
N HIS A 80 15.66 11.52 2.90
CA HIS A 80 16.32 10.61 3.82
C HIS A 80 16.94 9.43 3.07
N PHE A 81 17.71 8.61 3.77
CA PHE A 81 18.22 7.34 3.26
C PHE A 81 18.17 6.24 4.33
N HIS A 82 18.26 5.00 3.88
CA HIS A 82 18.36 3.81 4.71
C HIS A 82 19.73 3.15 4.55
N PRO A 83 20.23 2.39 5.53
CA PRO A 83 21.56 1.77 5.44
C PRO A 83 21.64 0.68 4.37
N ASN A 84 20.56 -0.07 4.15
CA ASN A 84 20.47 -1.23 3.27
C ASN A 84 19.44 -1.01 2.16
N ASP A 85 19.53 -1.82 1.10
CA ASP A 85 18.53 -1.85 0.04
C ASP A 85 17.16 -2.27 0.59
N ARG A 86 16.12 -1.69 0.02
CA ARG A 86 14.73 -2.06 0.28
C ARG A 86 14.02 -2.37 -1.03
N TYR A 87 13.31 -3.48 -1.06
CA TYR A 87 12.55 -3.97 -2.20
C TYR A 87 11.07 -3.69 -1.96
N ILE A 88 10.45 -2.98 -2.88
CA ILE A 88 9.13 -2.38 -2.65
C ILE A 88 8.21 -2.74 -3.80
N ALA A 89 7.06 -3.34 -3.50
CA ALA A 89 5.96 -3.53 -4.44
C ALA A 89 4.81 -2.60 -4.09
N VAL A 90 4.27 -1.90 -5.08
CA VAL A 90 3.06 -1.09 -4.92
C VAL A 90 1.85 -2.00 -5.05
N LEU A 91 1.09 -2.18 -3.97
CA LEU A 91 -0.08 -3.06 -3.91
C LEU A 91 -1.37 -2.34 -4.27
N GLN A 92 -1.46 -1.04 -3.92
CA GLN A 92 -2.66 -0.24 -4.14
C GLN A 92 -2.29 1.23 -4.34
N GLY A 93 -3.06 1.92 -5.17
CA GLY A 93 -2.94 3.35 -5.45
C GLY A 93 -1.71 3.71 -6.27
N THR A 94 -1.37 5.00 -6.28
CA THR A 94 -0.19 5.55 -6.95
C THR A 94 0.77 6.12 -5.92
N TRP A 95 1.93 5.49 -5.79
CA TRP A 95 3.00 5.96 -4.93
C TRP A 95 3.89 6.95 -5.68
N TRP A 96 4.23 8.06 -5.06
CA TRP A 96 5.00 9.14 -5.66
C TRP A 96 6.39 9.21 -5.07
N VAL A 97 7.43 9.12 -5.91
CA VAL A 97 8.83 9.01 -5.49
C VAL A 97 9.65 10.14 -6.07
N GLY A 98 10.46 10.75 -5.21
CA GLY A 98 11.49 11.71 -5.56
C GLY A 98 12.86 11.28 -5.07
N THR A 99 13.92 11.81 -5.66
CA THR A 99 15.31 11.49 -5.31
C THR A 99 16.12 12.75 -5.08
N GLY A 100 17.22 12.61 -4.35
CA GLY A 100 18.11 13.71 -3.99
C GLY A 100 17.68 14.47 -2.73
N PRO A 101 18.54 15.38 -2.27
CA PRO A 101 18.35 16.06 -0.98
C PRO A 101 17.38 17.23 -1.04
N LYS A 102 17.01 17.70 -2.24
CA LYS A 102 16.06 18.82 -2.40
C LYS A 102 14.63 18.29 -2.40
N PHE A 103 13.85 18.69 -1.42
CA PHE A 103 12.44 18.31 -1.32
C PHE A 103 11.56 19.09 -2.31
N ASP A 104 10.94 18.38 -3.26
CA ASP A 104 10.04 18.97 -4.26
C ASP A 104 8.88 18.03 -4.62
N PRO A 105 7.79 17.97 -3.81
CA PRO A 105 6.66 17.07 -4.06
C PRO A 105 5.96 17.26 -5.40
N ALA A 106 6.11 18.43 -6.05
CA ALA A 106 5.57 18.66 -7.38
C ALA A 106 6.34 17.86 -8.44
N ASN A 107 7.64 17.63 -8.23
CA ASN A 107 8.53 16.94 -9.16
C ASN A 107 8.81 15.51 -8.71
N THR A 108 7.80 14.65 -8.74
CA THR A 108 7.85 13.24 -8.35
C THR A 108 7.43 12.33 -9.49
N THR A 109 7.99 11.12 -9.51
CA THR A 109 7.63 10.07 -10.46
C THR A 109 6.52 9.20 -9.89
N PRO A 110 5.40 9.00 -10.60
CA PRO A 110 4.32 8.12 -10.17
C PRO A 110 4.69 6.65 -10.37
N MET A 111 4.43 5.84 -9.36
CA MET A 111 4.56 4.40 -9.35
C MET A 111 3.18 3.79 -9.07
N PRO A 112 2.39 3.41 -10.10
CA PRO A 112 1.07 2.83 -9.90
C PRO A 112 1.15 1.41 -9.31
N ALA A 113 0.01 0.90 -8.83
CA ALA A 113 -0.12 -0.48 -8.37
C ALA A 113 0.44 -1.48 -9.40
N GLY A 114 1.20 -2.47 -8.94
CA GLY A 114 1.97 -3.41 -9.77
C GLY A 114 3.41 -2.96 -10.05
N SER A 115 3.79 -1.72 -9.73
CA SER A 115 5.19 -1.27 -9.84
C SER A 115 6.07 -1.98 -8.81
N PHE A 116 7.34 -2.21 -9.21
CA PHE A 116 8.40 -2.68 -8.32
C PHE A 116 9.53 -1.66 -8.30
N VAL A 117 9.98 -1.28 -7.10
CA VAL A 117 11.00 -0.25 -6.88
C VAL A 117 12.05 -0.76 -5.90
N THR A 118 13.31 -0.47 -6.16
CA THR A 118 14.40 -0.68 -5.20
C THR A 118 14.86 0.67 -4.68
N HIS A 119 14.73 0.91 -3.38
CA HIS A 119 15.47 1.98 -2.72
C HIS A 119 16.88 1.47 -2.42
N ILE A 120 17.85 1.99 -3.14
CA ILE A 120 19.26 1.64 -2.98
C ILE A 120 19.76 2.18 -1.64
N GLY A 121 20.45 1.34 -0.90
CA GLY A 121 21.02 1.71 0.40
C GLY A 121 21.92 2.95 0.31
N LYS A 122 21.82 3.83 1.29
CA LYS A 122 22.57 5.09 1.41
C LYS A 122 22.28 6.14 0.31
N GLN A 123 21.31 5.88 -0.60
CA GLN A 123 20.89 6.85 -1.61
C GLN A 123 19.69 7.65 -1.10
N VAL A 124 19.76 8.97 -1.28
CA VAL A 124 18.73 9.89 -0.78
C VAL A 124 17.49 9.83 -1.64
N HIS A 125 16.36 9.62 -1.01
CA HIS A 125 15.04 9.61 -1.62
C HIS A 125 14.00 10.19 -0.66
N TRP A 126 12.79 10.41 -1.18
CA TRP A 126 11.60 10.79 -0.44
C TRP A 126 10.38 10.36 -1.23
N ASP A 127 9.28 10.10 -0.56
CA ASP A 127 8.13 9.44 -1.16
C ASP A 127 6.84 9.71 -0.39
N GLY A 128 5.70 9.44 -1.02
CA GLY A 128 4.42 9.66 -0.40
C GLY A 128 3.22 9.40 -1.30
N ALA A 129 2.06 9.95 -0.89
CA ALA A 129 0.81 9.88 -1.64
C ALA A 129 0.19 11.25 -1.84
N LYS A 130 -0.48 11.45 -3.00
CA LYS A 130 -1.20 12.69 -3.35
C LYS A 130 -2.70 12.53 -3.14
N ASP A 131 -3.41 12.08 -4.15
CA ASP A 131 -4.87 12.14 -4.22
C ASP A 131 -5.58 10.91 -3.68
N GLU A 132 -4.86 9.79 -3.50
CA GLU A 132 -5.39 8.52 -3.03
C GLU A 132 -4.46 7.86 -2.01
N ASP A 133 -5.03 6.98 -1.15
CA ASP A 133 -4.24 6.14 -0.24
C ASP A 133 -3.43 5.14 -1.05
N THR A 134 -2.16 4.95 -0.65
CA THR A 134 -1.26 4.00 -1.29
C THR A 134 -0.82 2.94 -0.30
N ILE A 135 -0.82 1.67 -0.71
CA ILE A 135 -0.31 0.56 0.09
C ILE A 135 0.88 -0.09 -0.61
N LEU A 136 1.95 -0.21 0.13
CA LEU A 136 3.22 -0.80 -0.29
C LEU A 136 3.52 -2.05 0.53
N LEU A 137 4.11 -3.06 -0.11
CA LEU A 137 4.87 -4.09 0.59
C LEU A 137 6.34 -3.72 0.51
N ILE A 138 7.01 -3.64 1.64
CA ILE A 138 8.43 -3.32 1.74
C ILE A 138 9.15 -4.49 2.41
N MET A 139 10.20 -4.98 1.76
CA MET A 139 11.07 -6.02 2.27
C MET A 139 12.52 -5.53 2.27
N GLY A 140 13.28 -5.91 3.29
CA GLY A 140 14.70 -5.58 3.37
C GLY A 140 15.39 -6.33 4.50
N GLU A 141 16.67 -6.02 4.69
CA GLU A 141 17.45 -6.47 5.83
C GLU A 141 17.57 -5.33 6.84
N GLY A 142 17.23 -5.64 8.09
CA GLY A 142 17.29 -4.69 9.19
C GLY A 142 18.70 -4.52 9.77
N PRO A 143 18.89 -3.48 10.57
CA PRO A 143 17.90 -2.51 11.00
C PRO A 143 17.52 -1.50 9.91
N ALA A 144 16.22 -1.23 9.77
CA ALA A 144 15.65 -0.30 8.78
C ALA A 144 15.62 1.15 9.31
N THR A 145 16.74 1.61 9.84
CA THR A 145 16.86 2.99 10.33
C THR A 145 16.76 3.99 9.18
N SER A 146 16.31 5.20 9.48
CA SER A 146 16.23 6.32 8.53
C SER A 146 17.15 7.45 8.99
N THR A 147 17.94 7.99 8.06
CA THR A 147 18.83 9.14 8.31
C THR A 147 18.36 10.31 7.46
N ALA A 148 18.04 11.45 8.11
CA ALA A 148 17.65 12.67 7.41
C ALA A 148 18.80 13.21 6.54
N ALA A 149 18.47 13.66 5.33
CA ALA A 149 19.44 14.11 4.32
C ALA A 149 18.91 15.30 3.49
N GLU A 150 17.98 16.06 4.03
CA GLU A 150 17.43 17.24 3.35
C GLU A 150 18.42 18.40 3.38
N GLU A 151 18.65 19.02 2.20
CA GLU A 151 19.35 20.29 2.10
C GLU A 151 18.45 21.43 2.61
N LYS A 152 19.05 22.37 3.32
CA LYS A 152 18.37 23.56 3.87
C LYS A 152 18.32 24.67 2.83
#